data_e16da3594517f567d4b6a091045bb947
#
_entry.id   e16da3594517f567d4b6a091045bb947
#
_cell.length_a   1.000
_cell.length_b   1.000
_cell.length_c   1.000
_cell.angle_alpha   90.00
_cell.angle_beta   90.00
_cell.angle_gamma   90.00
#
_symmetry.space_group_name_H-M   'P 1'
#
loop_
_entity.id
_entity.type
_entity.pdbx_description
1 polymer ?
#
loop_
_entity_poly.entity_id
_entity_poly.type
_entity_poly.pdbx_seq_one_letter_code
_entity_poly.pdbx_strand_id
1 'polypeptide(L)'
;MSAATEQIDEILKRGYDAGFVTDIEQEYAPPGLSEAIVAFISKKKQEPEWLLQWRLKAYRRWLEMTEPTWANVHYPKIDYQDICYYAAPKTNEDAPKSLDEVDPQLLETYEKLGIPLHEREILAGVAVDAVFDSVSVATTFRKKLSEVGVIFMPFSEAVQEHPELIKKYLGSVVPISDNFFAA
;
A
#
# COMPACT_ATOMS: atom_id res chain seq x y z
N MET A 1 -32.03 6.89 -18.06
CA MET A 1 -30.70 6.71 -17.41
C MET A 1 -30.19 5.34 -17.85
N SER A 2 -28.88 5.14 -18.02
CA SER A 2 -28.38 3.84 -18.48
C SER A 2 -28.40 2.84 -17.30
N ALA A 3 -28.57 1.54 -17.58
CA ALA A 3 -28.51 0.48 -16.57
C ALA A 3 -27.24 0.54 -15.70
N ALA A 4 -26.13 1.01 -16.26
CA ALA A 4 -24.88 1.23 -15.55
C ALA A 4 -24.97 2.37 -14.51
N THR A 5 -25.73 3.42 -14.78
CA THR A 5 -25.95 4.54 -13.85
C THR A 5 -26.83 4.10 -12.68
N GLU A 6 -27.81 3.26 -12.93
CA GLU A 6 -28.68 2.70 -11.89
C GLU A 6 -27.93 1.73 -10.96
N GLN A 7 -27.03 0.90 -11.52
CA GLN A 7 -26.17 0.02 -10.73
C GLN A 7 -25.20 0.80 -9.83
N ILE A 8 -24.62 1.88 -10.34
CA ILE A 8 -23.73 2.76 -9.57
C ILE A 8 -24.51 3.45 -8.44
N ASP A 9 -25.71 3.94 -8.73
CA ASP A 9 -26.59 4.56 -7.72
C ASP A 9 -27.07 3.57 -6.65
N GLU A 10 -27.29 2.30 -7.00
CA GLU A 10 -27.60 1.25 -6.03
C GLU A 10 -26.41 0.91 -5.12
N ILE A 11 -25.21 0.84 -5.71
CA ILE A 11 -23.96 0.61 -4.95
C ILE A 11 -23.70 1.77 -3.98
N LEU A 12 -23.88 3.02 -4.42
CA LEU A 12 -23.73 4.21 -3.58
C LEU A 12 -24.79 4.31 -2.47
N LYS A 13 -26.00 3.79 -2.70
CA LYS A 13 -27.08 3.78 -1.70
C LYS A 13 -26.97 2.66 -0.68
N ARG A 14 -26.28 1.56 -1.00
CA ARG A 14 -26.08 0.43 -0.06
C ARG A 14 -25.27 0.79 1.18
N GLY A 15 -24.55 1.90 1.15
CA GLY A 15 -23.60 2.20 2.22
C GLY A 15 -22.45 1.17 2.26
N TYR A 16 -21.50 1.37 3.12
CA TYR A 16 -20.41 0.42 3.37
C TYR A 16 -20.93 -0.70 4.29
N ASP A 17 -21.52 -1.75 3.69
CA ASP A 17 -22.08 -2.91 4.41
C ASP A 17 -21.01 -3.75 5.13
N ALA A 18 -19.75 -3.54 4.80
CA ALA A 18 -18.63 -4.25 5.38
C ALA A 18 -18.08 -3.63 6.67
N GLY A 19 -18.85 -2.75 7.34
CA GLY A 19 -18.46 -2.13 8.62
C GLY A 19 -18.19 -3.16 9.71
N PHE A 20 -17.04 -3.82 9.65
CA PHE A 20 -16.53 -4.74 10.66
C PHE A 20 -15.20 -4.27 11.20
N VAL A 21 -14.95 -4.59 12.45
CA VAL A 21 -13.64 -4.42 13.09
C VAL A 21 -12.93 -5.77 13.02
N THR A 22 -11.69 -5.78 12.58
CA THR A 22 -10.86 -6.99 12.62
C THR A 22 -10.24 -7.11 14.01
N ASP A 23 -10.30 -8.29 14.62
CA ASP A 23 -9.64 -8.60 15.90
C ASP A 23 -8.13 -8.87 15.74
N ILE A 24 -7.56 -8.53 14.58
CA ILE A 24 -6.13 -8.68 14.32
C ILE A 24 -5.36 -7.62 15.12
N GLU A 25 -4.47 -8.08 15.97
CA GLU A 25 -3.61 -7.19 16.76
C GLU A 25 -2.63 -6.45 15.84
N GLN A 26 -2.67 -5.12 15.88
CA GLN A 26 -1.90 -4.26 14.99
C GLN A 26 -0.93 -3.37 15.77
N GLU A 27 0.18 -3.06 15.15
CA GLU A 27 1.09 -2.01 15.60
C GLU A 27 0.85 -0.75 14.77
N TYR A 28 0.68 0.39 15.42
CA TYR A 28 0.46 1.68 14.79
C TYR A 28 1.63 2.63 15.05
N ALA A 29 1.99 3.43 14.05
CA ALA A 29 2.79 4.63 14.30
C ALA A 29 1.94 5.68 15.03
N PRO A 30 2.54 6.57 15.82
CA PRO A 30 1.83 7.75 16.30
C PRO A 30 1.25 8.56 15.12
N PRO A 31 0.08 9.23 15.31
CA PRO A 31 -0.48 10.08 14.26
C PRO A 31 0.44 11.26 13.95
N GLY A 32 0.26 11.81 12.76
CA GLY A 32 1.02 12.94 12.24
C GLY A 32 2.23 12.55 11.41
N LEU A 33 2.66 13.47 10.55
CA LEU A 33 3.81 13.31 9.68
C LEU A 33 4.96 14.21 10.15
N SER A 34 6.13 13.62 10.37
CA SER A 34 7.35 14.30 10.78
C SER A 34 8.57 13.52 10.31
N GLU A 35 9.76 14.13 10.34
CA GLU A 35 11.02 13.41 10.05
C GLU A 35 11.19 12.18 10.96
N ALA A 36 10.75 12.25 12.22
CA ALA A 36 10.81 11.14 13.16
C ALA A 36 9.89 9.98 12.74
N ILE A 37 8.67 10.26 12.25
CA ILE A 37 7.75 9.26 11.73
C ILE A 37 8.29 8.65 10.43
N VAL A 38 8.83 9.46 9.53
CA VAL A 38 9.48 8.97 8.30
C VAL A 38 10.62 8.01 8.64
N ALA A 39 11.50 8.38 9.59
CA ALA A 39 12.60 7.54 10.02
C ALA A 39 12.10 6.26 10.74
N PHE A 40 11.04 6.35 11.54
CA PHE A 40 10.40 5.20 12.17
C PHE A 40 9.90 4.20 11.14
N ILE A 41 9.15 4.65 10.12
CA ILE A 41 8.62 3.81 9.06
C ILE A 41 9.76 3.14 8.27
N SER A 42 10.78 3.91 7.90
CA SER A 42 11.94 3.41 7.18
C SER A 42 12.68 2.33 7.98
N LYS A 43 12.83 2.52 9.29
CA LYS A 43 13.42 1.52 10.19
C LYS A 43 12.57 0.26 10.27
N LYS A 44 11.23 0.38 10.41
CA LYS A 44 10.31 -0.77 10.45
C LYS A 44 10.35 -1.59 9.16
N LYS A 45 10.48 -0.92 8.02
CA LYS A 45 10.61 -1.55 6.71
C LYS A 45 12.05 -1.99 6.38
N GLN A 46 13.00 -1.81 7.31
CA GLN A 46 14.42 -2.13 7.12
C GLN A 46 15.00 -1.50 5.85
N GLU A 47 14.57 -0.29 5.51
CA GLU A 47 15.01 0.39 4.30
C GLU A 47 16.48 0.82 4.40
N PRO A 48 17.24 0.77 3.29
CA PRO A 48 18.61 1.25 3.27
C PRO A 48 18.66 2.78 3.42
N GLU A 49 19.76 3.29 3.95
CA GLU A 49 19.96 4.71 4.26
C GLU A 49 19.67 5.64 3.08
N TRP A 50 20.01 5.25 1.85
CA TRP A 50 19.75 6.09 0.67
C TRP A 50 18.25 6.32 0.44
N LEU A 51 17.39 5.34 0.76
CA LEU A 51 15.93 5.48 0.63
C LEU A 51 15.37 6.36 1.75
N LEU A 52 15.87 6.21 2.98
CA LEU A 52 15.52 7.13 4.07
C LEU A 52 15.84 8.58 3.70
N GLN A 53 17.03 8.84 3.18
CA GLN A 53 17.43 10.19 2.76
C GLN A 53 16.54 10.71 1.62
N TRP A 54 16.15 9.84 0.68
CA TRP A 54 15.22 10.21 -0.38
C TRP A 54 13.83 10.58 0.18
N ARG A 55 13.29 9.81 1.13
CA ARG A 55 12.02 10.10 1.83
C ARG A 55 12.09 11.41 2.62
N LEU A 56 13.16 11.65 3.35
CA LEU A 56 13.34 12.89 4.09
C LEU A 56 13.42 14.11 3.15
N LYS A 57 14.07 13.96 2.00
CA LYS A 57 14.08 15.00 0.95
C LYS A 57 12.67 15.25 0.40
N ALA A 58 11.89 14.21 0.15
CA ALA A 58 10.51 14.32 -0.30
C ALA A 58 9.64 15.03 0.76
N TYR A 59 9.75 14.62 2.02
CA TYR A 59 9.02 15.24 3.12
C TYR A 59 9.33 16.74 3.27
N ARG A 60 10.61 17.13 3.22
CA ARG A 60 11.01 18.54 3.27
C ARG A 60 10.46 19.34 2.09
N ARG A 61 10.45 18.73 0.91
CA ARG A 61 9.84 19.34 -0.28
C ARG A 61 8.34 19.51 -0.12
N TRP A 62 7.65 18.48 0.43
CA TRP A 62 6.23 18.54 0.72
C TRP A 62 5.85 19.69 1.65
N LEU A 63 6.65 19.99 2.68
CA LEU A 63 6.43 21.11 3.61
C LEU A 63 6.45 22.48 2.92
N GLU A 64 7.10 22.61 1.76
CA GLU A 64 7.18 23.83 0.97
C GLU A 64 6.05 23.98 -0.05
N MET A 65 5.29 22.89 -0.28
CA MET A 65 4.25 22.82 -1.28
C MET A 65 2.87 23.15 -0.70
N THR A 66 1.96 23.53 -1.58
CA THR A 66 0.54 23.69 -1.27
C THR A 66 -0.27 22.67 -2.05
N GLU A 67 -1.34 22.21 -1.42
CA GLU A 67 -2.30 21.32 -2.05
C GLU A 67 -2.90 21.95 -3.30
N PRO A 68 -2.95 21.26 -4.45
CA PRO A 68 -3.45 21.83 -5.70
C PRO A 68 -4.96 22.07 -5.63
N THR A 69 -5.38 23.23 -6.14
CA THR A 69 -6.79 23.68 -6.14
C THR A 69 -7.40 23.73 -7.55
N TRP A 70 -6.66 23.34 -8.58
CA TRP A 70 -7.08 23.42 -9.98
C TRP A 70 -8.06 22.30 -10.39
N ALA A 71 -8.08 21.17 -9.66
CA ALA A 71 -8.96 20.06 -9.96
C ALA A 71 -10.41 20.39 -9.57
N ASN A 72 -11.37 20.00 -10.42
CA ASN A 72 -12.80 20.17 -10.12
C ASN A 72 -13.31 19.04 -9.20
N VAL A 73 -12.73 18.96 -8.02
CA VAL A 73 -13.09 18.03 -6.95
C VAL A 73 -13.36 18.80 -5.67
N HIS A 74 -14.30 18.32 -4.87
CA HIS A 74 -14.67 18.95 -3.60
C HIS A 74 -14.59 17.90 -2.51
N TYR A 75 -13.71 18.11 -1.54
CA TYR A 75 -13.53 17.28 -0.37
C TYR A 75 -13.28 18.13 0.88
N PRO A 76 -13.56 17.62 2.07
CA PRO A 76 -13.25 18.32 3.32
C PRO A 76 -11.75 18.58 3.43
N LYS A 77 -11.38 19.68 4.12
CA LYS A 77 -9.97 19.93 4.41
C LYS A 77 -9.36 18.74 5.17
N ILE A 78 -8.27 18.22 4.65
CA ILE A 78 -7.54 17.10 5.25
C ILE A 78 -6.61 17.64 6.34
N ASP A 79 -6.68 17.07 7.54
CA ASP A 79 -5.67 17.28 8.58
C ASP A 79 -4.62 16.16 8.50
N TYR A 80 -3.50 16.46 7.85
CA TYR A 80 -2.40 15.52 7.67
C TYR A 80 -1.69 15.16 8.99
N GLN A 81 -1.94 15.89 10.08
CA GLN A 81 -1.38 15.59 11.38
C GLN A 81 -2.27 14.67 12.24
N ASP A 82 -3.50 14.41 11.82
CA ASP A 82 -4.42 13.47 12.45
C ASP A 82 -4.41 12.09 11.78
N ILE A 83 -3.58 11.88 10.77
CA ILE A 83 -3.48 10.63 10.02
C ILE A 83 -2.40 9.73 10.61
N CYS A 84 -2.72 8.42 10.76
CA CYS A 84 -1.73 7.38 11.04
C CYS A 84 -1.10 6.92 9.72
N TYR A 85 0.21 7.10 9.56
CA TYR A 85 0.94 6.80 8.32
C TYR A 85 1.53 5.39 8.24
N TYR A 86 1.42 4.60 9.30
CA TYR A 86 1.87 3.21 9.32
C TYR A 86 1.03 2.39 10.28
N ALA A 87 0.51 1.29 9.76
CA ALA A 87 -0.10 0.22 10.53
C ALA A 87 0.40 -1.11 10.00
N ALA A 88 0.63 -2.08 10.87
CA ALA A 88 1.03 -3.43 10.48
C ALA A 88 0.46 -4.45 11.46
N PRO A 89 0.03 -5.64 11.00
CA PRO A 89 -0.34 -6.72 11.90
C PRO A 89 0.91 -7.14 12.72
N LYS A 90 0.72 -7.45 13.99
CA LYS A 90 1.76 -8.03 14.85
C LYS A 90 1.97 -9.51 14.50
N THR A 91 2.29 -9.82 13.27
CA THR A 91 2.55 -11.19 12.83
C THR A 91 4.05 -11.50 12.86
N ASN A 92 4.33 -12.81 13.03
CA ASN A 92 5.66 -13.37 13.14
C ASN A 92 6.62 -12.90 12.03
N GLU A 93 7.91 -12.89 12.35
CA GLU A 93 9.03 -12.36 11.59
C GLU A 93 9.22 -12.96 10.17
N ASP A 94 8.50 -14.03 9.81
CA ASP A 94 8.54 -14.64 8.48
C ASP A 94 7.27 -14.32 7.70
N ALA A 95 7.37 -13.48 6.67
CA ALA A 95 6.26 -13.25 5.74
C ALA A 95 5.85 -14.58 5.08
N PRO A 96 4.54 -14.92 5.04
CA PRO A 96 4.07 -16.14 4.43
C PRO A 96 4.44 -16.18 2.94
N LYS A 97 4.91 -17.36 2.49
CA LYS A 97 5.35 -17.57 1.11
C LYS A 97 4.23 -18.01 0.16
N SER A 98 3.07 -18.31 0.74
CA SER A 98 1.86 -18.69 0.00
C SER A 98 0.62 -18.23 0.75
N LEU A 99 -0.53 -18.18 0.05
CA LEU A 99 -1.81 -17.85 0.69
C LEU A 99 -2.23 -18.90 1.75
N ASP A 100 -1.76 -20.16 1.63
CA ASP A 100 -2.06 -21.22 2.58
C ASP A 100 -1.35 -21.03 3.94
N GLU A 101 -0.31 -20.21 3.98
CA GLU A 101 0.45 -19.86 5.19
C GLU A 101 -0.05 -18.58 5.87
N VAL A 102 -0.99 -17.87 5.22
CA VAL A 102 -1.57 -16.63 5.74
C VAL A 102 -2.52 -16.94 6.90
N ASP A 103 -2.52 -16.09 7.93
CA ASP A 103 -3.44 -16.20 9.06
C ASP A 103 -4.90 -16.33 8.59
N PRO A 104 -5.64 -17.37 9.02
CA PRO A 104 -7.04 -17.57 8.63
C PRO A 104 -7.94 -16.38 8.90
N GLN A 105 -7.70 -15.60 9.96
CA GLN A 105 -8.47 -14.39 10.27
C GLN A 105 -8.24 -13.29 9.22
N LEU A 106 -7.04 -13.23 8.67
CA LEU A 106 -6.71 -12.30 7.61
C LEU A 106 -7.40 -12.69 6.29
N LEU A 107 -7.40 -13.99 5.96
CA LEU A 107 -8.12 -14.51 4.79
C LEU A 107 -9.63 -14.26 4.91
N GLU A 108 -10.23 -14.50 6.08
CA GLU A 108 -11.63 -14.19 6.35
C GLU A 108 -11.94 -12.70 6.18
N THR A 109 -11.00 -11.84 6.54
CA THR A 109 -11.11 -10.39 6.34
C THR A 109 -11.18 -10.05 4.86
N TYR A 110 -10.33 -10.64 4.02
CA TYR A 110 -10.38 -10.45 2.58
C TYR A 110 -11.68 -10.98 1.96
N GLU A 111 -12.19 -12.12 2.43
CA GLU A 111 -13.50 -12.64 2.00
C GLU A 111 -14.64 -11.69 2.35
N LYS A 112 -14.68 -11.16 3.58
CA LYS A 112 -15.68 -10.17 4.01
C LYS A 112 -15.63 -8.89 3.16
N LEU A 113 -14.46 -8.51 2.70
CA LEU A 113 -14.27 -7.38 1.77
C LEU A 113 -14.61 -7.73 0.32
N GLY A 114 -14.99 -8.97 0.02
CA GLY A 114 -15.30 -9.41 -1.33
C GLY A 114 -14.07 -9.50 -2.24
N ILE A 115 -12.87 -9.73 -1.68
CA ILE A 115 -11.62 -9.88 -2.41
C ILE A 115 -11.38 -11.38 -2.65
N PRO A 116 -11.68 -11.91 -3.84
CA PRO A 116 -11.59 -13.34 -4.13
C PRO A 116 -10.14 -13.76 -4.40
N LEU A 117 -9.33 -13.96 -3.37
CA LEU A 117 -7.92 -14.30 -3.50
C LEU A 117 -7.72 -15.64 -4.24
N HIS A 118 -8.44 -16.68 -3.83
CA HIS A 118 -8.31 -18.02 -4.42
C HIS A 118 -8.90 -18.15 -5.84
N GLU A 119 -10.03 -17.52 -6.12
CA GLU A 119 -10.64 -17.60 -7.45
C GLU A 119 -9.80 -16.91 -8.52
N ARG A 120 -9.16 -15.80 -8.22
CA ARG A 120 -8.27 -15.09 -9.16
C ARG A 120 -7.00 -15.87 -9.44
N GLU A 121 -6.46 -16.55 -8.46
CA GLU A 121 -5.29 -17.41 -8.63
C GLU A 121 -5.56 -18.56 -9.58
N ILE A 122 -6.70 -19.24 -9.45
CA ILE A 122 -7.06 -20.44 -10.20
C ILE A 122 -7.58 -20.10 -11.61
N LEU A 123 -8.45 -19.09 -11.74
CA LEU A 123 -9.17 -18.82 -12.98
C LEU A 123 -8.40 -17.95 -13.98
N ALA A 124 -7.53 -17.05 -13.52
CA ALA A 124 -6.90 -16.06 -14.39
C ALA A 124 -5.39 -16.26 -14.59
N GLY A 125 -4.71 -17.10 -13.80
CA GLY A 125 -3.24 -17.19 -13.82
C GLY A 125 -2.59 -15.82 -13.53
N VAL A 126 -3.28 -14.94 -12.82
CA VAL A 126 -2.83 -13.58 -12.52
C VAL A 126 -1.98 -13.59 -11.27
N ALA A 127 -0.82 -12.93 -11.34
CA ALA A 127 -0.01 -12.68 -10.16
C ALA A 127 -0.69 -11.65 -9.25
N VAL A 128 -0.78 -11.95 -7.97
CA VAL A 128 -1.41 -11.09 -6.96
C VAL A 128 -0.43 -10.85 -5.82
N ASP A 129 -0.31 -9.61 -5.39
CA ASP A 129 0.31 -9.24 -4.13
C ASP A 129 -0.79 -8.78 -3.17
N ALA A 130 -0.97 -9.53 -2.08
CA ALA A 130 -1.96 -9.22 -1.05
C ALA A 130 -1.31 -8.33 0.02
N VAL A 131 -1.89 -7.16 0.22
CA VAL A 131 -1.38 -6.17 1.18
C VAL A 131 -2.42 -5.97 2.27
N PHE A 132 -1.98 -5.98 3.53
CA PHE A 132 -2.76 -5.58 4.68
C PHE A 132 -2.08 -4.42 5.38
N ASP A 133 -2.79 -3.28 5.47
CA ASP A 133 -2.23 -2.02 5.95
C ASP A 133 -0.93 -1.64 5.20
N SER A 134 0.17 -1.51 5.92
CA SER A 134 1.45 -1.06 5.35
C SER A 134 2.39 -2.20 4.93
N VAL A 135 1.95 -3.46 5.00
CA VAL A 135 2.80 -4.62 4.71
C VAL A 135 2.18 -5.56 3.70
N SER A 136 3.02 -6.13 2.82
CA SER A 136 2.64 -7.25 1.97
C SER A 136 2.58 -8.52 2.81
N VAL A 137 1.50 -9.28 2.67
CA VAL A 137 1.25 -10.51 3.42
C VAL A 137 1.41 -11.76 2.56
N ALA A 138 1.22 -11.67 1.25
CA ALA A 138 1.44 -12.80 0.33
C ALA A 138 1.64 -12.32 -1.11
N THR A 139 2.55 -12.96 -1.83
CA THR A 139 2.79 -12.74 -3.27
C THR A 139 2.72 -14.06 -4.02
N THR A 140 1.83 -14.16 -5.02
CA THR A 140 1.60 -15.38 -5.78
C THR A 140 2.35 -15.39 -7.12
N PHE A 141 2.53 -16.58 -7.71
CA PHE A 141 3.16 -16.78 -9.03
C PHE A 141 4.58 -16.21 -9.22
N ARG A 142 5.22 -15.78 -8.17
CA ARG A 142 6.57 -15.17 -8.21
C ARG A 142 7.57 -16.03 -8.97
N LYS A 143 7.58 -17.36 -8.69
CA LYS A 143 8.52 -18.29 -9.33
C LYS A 143 8.27 -18.41 -10.84
N LYS A 144 7.03 -18.56 -11.27
CA LYS A 144 6.66 -18.65 -12.70
C LYS A 144 7.04 -17.39 -13.47
N LEU A 145 6.82 -16.23 -12.87
CA LEU A 145 7.19 -14.94 -13.46
C LEU A 145 8.70 -14.78 -13.57
N SER A 146 9.44 -15.21 -12.55
CA SER A 146 10.90 -15.19 -12.55
C SER A 146 11.49 -16.09 -13.66
N GLU A 147 10.90 -17.24 -13.95
CA GLU A 147 11.32 -18.15 -15.03
C GLU A 147 11.26 -17.49 -16.43
N VAL A 148 10.39 -16.52 -16.63
CA VAL A 148 10.27 -15.73 -17.87
C VAL A 148 10.92 -14.34 -17.77
N GLY A 149 11.71 -14.09 -16.72
CA GLY A 149 12.48 -12.86 -16.53
C GLY A 149 11.68 -11.68 -15.99
N VAL A 150 10.47 -11.91 -15.47
CA VAL A 150 9.67 -10.86 -14.82
C VAL A 150 9.97 -10.80 -13.34
N ILE A 151 10.30 -9.60 -12.84
CA ILE A 151 10.45 -9.31 -11.42
C ILE A 151 9.09 -8.88 -10.89
N PHE A 152 8.48 -9.71 -10.02
CA PHE A 152 7.21 -9.41 -9.35
C PHE A 152 7.38 -9.64 -7.85
N MET A 153 7.45 -8.56 -7.10
CA MET A 153 7.67 -8.58 -5.65
C MET A 153 7.23 -7.27 -5.00
N PRO A 154 6.97 -7.26 -3.69
CA PRO A 154 6.71 -6.05 -2.93
C PRO A 154 7.86 -5.04 -3.05
N PHE A 155 7.52 -3.74 -3.04
CA PHE A 155 8.52 -2.68 -3.16
C PHE A 155 9.60 -2.75 -2.07
N SER A 156 9.20 -3.06 -0.83
CA SER A 156 10.13 -3.20 0.31
C SER A 156 11.19 -4.28 0.07
N GLU A 157 10.83 -5.37 -0.59
CA GLU A 157 11.75 -6.44 -0.97
C GLU A 157 12.61 -6.03 -2.18
N ALA A 158 11.99 -5.41 -3.19
CA ALA A 158 12.70 -4.92 -4.37
C ALA A 158 13.81 -3.91 -4.02
N VAL A 159 13.60 -3.09 -3.00
CA VAL A 159 14.62 -2.16 -2.48
C VAL A 159 15.86 -2.90 -1.95
N GLN A 160 15.69 -4.09 -1.38
CA GLN A 160 16.77 -4.90 -0.84
C GLN A 160 17.46 -5.73 -1.95
N GLU A 161 16.67 -6.38 -2.80
CA GLU A 161 17.19 -7.32 -3.80
C GLU A 161 17.66 -6.63 -5.09
N HIS A 162 17.02 -5.50 -5.46
CA HIS A 162 17.30 -4.77 -6.71
C HIS A 162 17.54 -3.26 -6.49
N PRO A 163 18.41 -2.86 -5.54
CA PRO A 163 18.58 -1.45 -5.15
C PRO A 163 18.99 -0.54 -6.32
N GLU A 164 19.81 -1.01 -7.23
CA GLU A 164 20.27 -0.21 -8.37
C GLU A 164 19.17 0.05 -9.39
N LEU A 165 18.25 -0.92 -9.57
CA LEU A 165 17.07 -0.75 -10.41
C LEU A 165 16.14 0.30 -9.81
N ILE A 166 15.86 0.20 -8.52
CA ILE A 166 15.00 1.15 -7.81
C ILE A 166 15.62 2.55 -7.84
N LYS A 167 16.89 2.73 -7.53
CA LYS A 167 17.59 4.02 -7.60
C LYS A 167 17.50 4.66 -8.98
N LYS A 168 17.57 3.85 -10.03
CA LYS A 168 17.51 4.32 -11.42
C LYS A 168 16.13 4.86 -11.80
N TYR A 169 15.07 4.22 -11.34
CA TYR A 169 13.72 4.50 -11.81
C TYR A 169 12.82 5.25 -10.82
N LEU A 170 13.09 5.16 -9.51
CA LEU A 170 12.30 5.85 -8.50
C LEU A 170 12.34 7.37 -8.72
N GLY A 171 11.17 7.96 -8.92
CA GLY A 171 11.02 9.40 -9.16
C GLY A 171 11.55 9.87 -10.52
N SER A 172 11.88 8.98 -11.47
CA SER A 172 12.40 9.35 -12.79
C SER A 172 11.32 9.89 -13.73
N VAL A 173 10.09 9.46 -13.59
CA VAL A 173 8.94 9.91 -14.40
C VAL A 173 8.13 10.95 -13.64
N VAL A 174 7.77 10.67 -12.40
CA VAL A 174 7.09 11.61 -11.51
C VAL A 174 8.05 11.94 -10.35
N PRO A 175 8.78 13.04 -10.43
CA PRO A 175 9.72 13.43 -9.37
C PRO A 175 8.98 13.99 -8.14
N ILE A 176 9.62 13.94 -6.97
CA ILE A 176 9.10 14.52 -5.72
C ILE A 176 8.81 16.03 -5.79
N SER A 177 9.26 16.70 -6.85
CA SER A 177 9.03 18.13 -7.10
C SER A 177 7.84 18.39 -8.02
N ASP A 178 7.15 17.36 -8.50
CA ASP A 178 6.07 17.52 -9.48
C ASP A 178 4.87 18.23 -8.86
N ASN A 179 4.32 17.71 -7.80
CA ASN A 179 3.20 18.31 -7.08
C ASN A 179 3.12 17.82 -5.63
N PHE A 180 2.20 18.39 -4.86
CA PHE A 180 1.98 18.09 -3.45
C PHE A 180 1.74 16.60 -3.16
N PHE A 181 1.03 15.87 -4.03
CA PHE A 181 0.73 14.45 -3.85
C PHE A 181 1.83 13.52 -4.38
N ALA A 182 2.81 14.04 -5.10
CA ALA A 182 3.96 13.28 -5.61
C ALA A 182 5.17 13.31 -4.65
N ALA A 183 5.20 14.27 -3.73
CA ALA A 183 6.28 14.50 -2.78
C ALA A 183 6.24 13.57 -1.51
#